data_c268923d2c9d1e6c4e3581151bf87c6d
#
_entry.id   c268923d2c9d1e6c4e3581151bf87c6d
#
_cell.length_a   1.000
_cell.length_b   1.000
_cell.length_c   1.000
_cell.angle_alpha   90.00
_cell.angle_beta   90.00
_cell.angle_gamma   90.00
#
_symmetry.space_group_name_H-M   'P 1'
#
loop_
_entity.id
_entity.type
_entity.pdbx_description
1 polymer ?
#
loop_
_entity_poly.entity_id
_entity_poly.type
_entity_poly.pdbx_seq_one_letter_code
_entity_poly.pdbx_strand_id
1 'polypeptide(L)'
;MTEPSDPAFDFEAWAKLARENPEEFERRRGQEIRKVIDARPDLRHRLEGLQFRIDAERRLARTPLKACLRISTLMWNSFRDLKDQLDELAGGGIRSTGPFSSASAPREADIIPLRRPPCTDNNDD
;
A
#
# COMPACT_ATOMS: atom_id res chain seq x y z
N MET A 1 -7.14 -22.70 30.75
CA MET A 1 -6.34 -22.06 29.68
C MET A 1 -6.74 -20.61 29.63
N THR A 2 -5.94 -19.75 30.21
CA THR A 2 -6.15 -18.29 30.17
C THR A 2 -5.55 -17.82 28.87
N GLU A 3 -6.40 -17.46 27.90
CA GLU A 3 -5.92 -16.74 26.74
C GLU A 3 -5.30 -15.43 27.22
N PRO A 4 -4.10 -15.03 26.74
CA PRO A 4 -3.59 -13.70 26.98
C PRO A 4 -4.57 -12.74 26.29
N SER A 5 -5.43 -12.10 27.08
CA SER A 5 -6.21 -10.98 26.61
C SER A 5 -5.23 -9.97 26.04
N ASP A 6 -5.15 -9.90 24.74
CA ASP A 6 -4.55 -8.78 24.05
C ASP A 6 -5.14 -7.51 24.68
N PRO A 7 -4.34 -6.61 25.23
CA PRO A 7 -4.89 -5.41 25.87
C PRO A 7 -5.73 -4.70 24.83
N ALA A 8 -7.04 -4.68 25.09
CA ALA A 8 -8.02 -4.12 24.17
C ALA A 8 -7.50 -2.77 23.66
N PHE A 9 -7.42 -2.62 22.34
CA PHE A 9 -6.93 -1.38 21.70
C PHE A 9 -7.75 -0.19 22.22
N ASP A 10 -7.14 0.69 22.98
CA ASP A 10 -7.77 1.87 23.53
C ASP A 10 -7.83 2.99 22.50
N PHE A 11 -8.91 3.00 21.73
CA PHE A 11 -9.15 4.01 20.69
C PHE A 11 -9.18 5.43 21.25
N GLU A 12 -9.75 5.65 22.42
CA GLU A 12 -9.86 6.97 23.06
C GLU A 12 -8.49 7.54 23.40
N ALA A 13 -7.61 6.72 24.00
CA ALA A 13 -6.24 7.13 24.30
C ALA A 13 -5.46 7.47 23.02
N TRP A 14 -5.63 6.69 21.95
CA TRP A 14 -4.99 6.95 20.67
C TRP A 14 -5.54 8.21 19.98
N ALA A 15 -6.86 8.41 20.01
CA ALA A 15 -7.48 9.60 19.45
C ALA A 15 -7.08 10.89 20.20
N LYS A 16 -6.95 10.81 21.52
CA LYS A 16 -6.43 11.89 22.35
C LYS A 16 -4.98 12.21 22.00
N LEU A 17 -4.13 11.20 21.92
CA LEU A 17 -2.72 11.35 21.57
C LEU A 17 -2.55 12.01 20.20
N ALA A 18 -3.35 11.60 19.20
CA ALA A 18 -3.29 12.18 17.86
C ALA A 18 -3.65 13.67 17.82
N ARG A 19 -4.51 14.12 18.73
CA ARG A 19 -4.91 15.54 18.85
C ARG A 19 -3.92 16.38 19.64
N GLU A 20 -3.40 15.84 20.75
CA GLU A 20 -2.55 16.57 21.67
C GLU A 20 -1.08 16.55 21.28
N ASN A 21 -0.60 15.43 20.76
CA ASN A 21 0.79 15.26 20.35
C ASN A 21 0.93 14.38 19.11
N PRO A 22 0.78 14.96 17.91
CA PRO A 22 0.84 14.22 16.65
C PRO A 22 2.19 13.57 16.38
N GLU A 23 3.31 14.13 16.88
CA GLU A 23 4.64 13.53 16.70
C GLU A 23 4.77 12.24 17.50
N GLU A 24 4.33 12.26 18.75
CA GLU A 24 4.34 11.07 19.61
C GLU A 24 3.37 10.01 19.09
N PHE A 25 2.22 10.44 18.55
CA PHE A 25 1.28 9.53 17.87
C PHE A 25 1.96 8.81 16.69
N GLU A 26 2.64 9.52 15.80
CA GLU A 26 3.32 8.91 14.66
C GLU A 26 4.48 8.00 15.09
N ARG A 27 5.21 8.37 16.12
CA ARG A 27 6.27 7.53 16.70
C ARG A 27 5.69 6.20 17.21
N ARG A 28 4.64 6.27 18.03
CA ARG A 28 3.99 5.11 18.62
C ARG A 28 3.33 4.23 17.56
N ARG A 29 2.65 4.85 16.59
CA ARG A 29 2.07 4.17 15.44
C ARG A 29 3.15 3.38 14.67
N GLY A 30 4.28 4.00 14.37
CA GLY A 30 5.39 3.35 13.69
C GLY A 30 5.97 2.15 14.46
N GLN A 31 6.01 2.24 15.78
CA GLN A 31 6.45 1.14 16.64
C GLN A 31 5.48 -0.05 16.57
N GLU A 32 4.18 0.19 16.67
CA GLU A 32 3.17 -0.87 16.61
C GLU A 32 3.17 -1.56 15.24
N ILE A 33 3.25 -0.80 14.15
CA ILE A 33 3.37 -1.35 12.79
C ILE A 33 4.63 -2.22 12.66
N ARG A 34 5.76 -1.76 13.19
CA ARG A 34 7.01 -2.52 13.13
C ARG A 34 6.92 -3.83 13.90
N LYS A 35 6.26 -3.85 15.07
CA LYS A 35 6.00 -5.09 15.81
C LYS A 35 5.23 -6.11 14.98
N VAL A 36 4.19 -5.66 14.25
CA VAL A 36 3.40 -6.53 13.36
C VAL A 36 4.25 -7.09 12.21
N ILE A 37 5.09 -6.25 11.61
CA ILE A 37 5.99 -6.68 10.52
C ILE A 37 7.03 -7.68 11.02
N ASP A 38 7.63 -7.41 12.17
CA ASP A 38 8.66 -8.27 12.76
C ASP A 38 8.12 -9.61 13.27
N ALA A 39 6.84 -9.66 13.64
CA ALA A 39 6.16 -10.90 14.01
C ALA A 39 5.97 -11.88 12.84
N ARG A 40 6.11 -11.43 11.60
CA ARG A 40 5.93 -12.23 10.39
C ARG A 40 7.11 -12.09 9.44
N PRO A 41 8.26 -12.71 9.78
CA PRO A 41 9.47 -12.61 8.96
C PRO A 41 9.31 -13.19 7.55
N ASP A 42 8.45 -14.18 7.38
CA ASP A 42 8.05 -14.79 6.11
C ASP A 42 7.37 -13.81 5.15
N LEU A 43 6.65 -12.82 5.67
CA LEU A 43 5.92 -11.82 4.91
C LEU A 43 6.55 -10.43 4.96
N ARG A 44 7.70 -10.28 5.60
CA ARG A 44 8.33 -8.98 5.89
C ARG A 44 8.39 -8.08 4.67
N HIS A 45 8.97 -8.56 3.58
CA HIS A 45 9.12 -7.77 2.35
C HIS A 45 7.76 -7.30 1.78
N ARG A 46 6.76 -8.16 1.81
CA ARG A 46 5.40 -7.82 1.36
C ARG A 46 4.75 -6.79 2.27
N LEU A 47 4.90 -6.94 3.59
CA LEU A 47 4.33 -6.01 4.58
C LEU A 47 5.02 -4.63 4.53
N GLU A 48 6.33 -4.58 4.35
CA GLU A 48 7.07 -3.33 4.15
C GLU A 48 6.60 -2.60 2.88
N GLY A 49 6.41 -3.32 1.77
CA GLY A 49 5.86 -2.75 0.54
C GLY A 49 4.43 -2.24 0.71
N LEU A 50 3.58 -2.96 1.45
CA LEU A 50 2.23 -2.51 1.79
C LEU A 50 2.27 -1.24 2.65
N GLN A 51 3.13 -1.21 3.67
CA GLN A 51 3.29 -0.04 4.53
C GLN A 51 3.74 1.18 3.74
N PHE A 52 4.68 1.02 2.83
CA PHE A 52 5.11 2.09 1.93
C PHE A 52 3.94 2.67 1.12
N ARG A 53 3.08 1.80 0.56
CA ARG A 53 1.88 2.24 -0.18
C ARG A 53 0.90 2.99 0.71
N ILE A 54 0.64 2.49 1.92
CA ILE A 54 -0.24 3.16 2.89
C ILE A 54 0.29 4.55 3.25
N ASP A 55 1.59 4.67 3.50
CA ASP A 55 2.20 5.96 3.83
C ASP A 55 2.18 6.93 2.64
N ALA A 56 2.33 6.44 1.41
CA ALA A 56 2.17 7.23 0.20
C ALA A 56 0.74 7.77 0.05
N GLU A 57 -0.27 6.93 0.25
CA GLU A 57 -1.68 7.35 0.22
C GLU A 57 -2.00 8.37 1.31
N ARG A 58 -1.44 8.22 2.50
CA ARG A 58 -1.59 9.20 3.59
C ARG A 58 -1.00 10.56 3.22
N ARG A 59 0.18 10.60 2.59
CA ARG A 59 0.83 11.85 2.16
C ARG A 59 0.07 12.53 1.03
N LEU A 60 -0.51 11.76 0.11
CA LEU A 60 -1.31 12.29 -1.00
C LEU A 60 -2.68 12.80 -0.54
N ALA A 61 -3.20 12.30 0.55
CA ALA A 61 -4.49 12.69 1.09
C ALA A 61 -4.40 14.04 1.80
N ARG A 62 -5.17 15.01 1.33
CA ARG A 62 -5.21 16.36 1.93
C ARG A 62 -5.96 16.40 3.27
N THR A 63 -6.79 15.41 3.55
CA THR A 63 -7.59 15.32 4.78
C THR A 63 -7.54 13.91 5.36
N PRO A 64 -7.67 13.78 6.68
CA PRO A 64 -7.71 12.45 7.34
C PRO A 64 -8.81 11.55 6.79
N LEU A 65 -9.98 12.09 6.46
CA LEU A 65 -11.07 11.34 5.87
C LEU A 65 -10.70 10.76 4.49
N LYS A 66 -10.06 11.56 3.63
CA LYS A 66 -9.59 11.08 2.33
C LYS A 66 -8.52 9.99 2.48
N ALA A 67 -7.62 10.13 3.46
CA ALA A 67 -6.65 9.09 3.78
C ALA A 67 -7.35 7.78 4.16
N CYS A 68 -8.33 7.85 5.05
CA CYS A 68 -9.12 6.70 5.47
C CYS A 68 -9.81 6.01 4.30
N LEU A 69 -10.47 6.76 3.42
CA LEU A 69 -11.16 6.22 2.23
C LEU A 69 -10.19 5.53 1.27
N ARG A 70 -9.03 6.13 1.01
CA ARG A 70 -7.99 5.56 0.13
C ARG A 70 -7.42 4.26 0.70
N ILE A 71 -7.09 4.24 1.99
CA ILE A 71 -6.59 3.04 2.67
C ILE A 71 -7.66 1.95 2.70
N SER A 72 -8.92 2.30 2.94
CA SER A 72 -10.04 1.35 2.87
C SER A 72 -10.16 0.73 1.47
N THR A 73 -9.95 1.51 0.41
CA THR A 73 -9.94 0.98 -0.96
C THR A 73 -8.82 -0.04 -1.16
N LEU A 74 -7.61 0.22 -0.65
CA LEU A 74 -6.52 -0.75 -0.70
C LEU A 74 -6.87 -2.05 0.03
N MET A 75 -7.49 -1.94 1.21
CA MET A 75 -7.95 -3.09 1.99
C MET A 75 -8.98 -3.92 1.21
N TRP A 76 -10.00 -3.28 0.64
CA TRP A 76 -11.04 -3.96 -0.13
C TRP A 76 -10.51 -4.63 -1.39
N ASN A 77 -9.55 -4.01 -2.09
CA ASN A 77 -8.91 -4.63 -3.25
C ASN A 77 -8.14 -5.89 -2.83
N SER A 78 -7.36 -5.81 -1.75
CA SER A 78 -6.65 -6.99 -1.23
C SER A 78 -7.59 -8.11 -0.78
N PHE A 79 -8.74 -7.76 -0.23
CA PHE A 79 -9.76 -8.74 0.15
C PHE A 79 -10.39 -9.43 -1.07
N ARG A 80 -10.69 -8.68 -2.13
CA ARG A 80 -11.19 -9.26 -3.40
C ARG A 80 -10.17 -10.21 -4.02
N ASP A 81 -8.91 -9.77 -4.10
CA ASP A 81 -7.84 -10.62 -4.62
C ASP A 81 -7.72 -11.93 -3.83
N LEU A 82 -7.81 -11.86 -2.50
CA LEU A 82 -7.80 -13.04 -1.65
C LEU A 82 -9.01 -13.94 -1.89
N LYS A 83 -10.20 -13.35 -2.03
CA LYS A 83 -11.42 -14.09 -2.33
C LYS A 83 -11.31 -14.80 -3.68
N ASP A 84 -10.83 -14.12 -4.71
CA ASP A 84 -10.67 -14.70 -6.05
C ASP A 84 -9.67 -15.87 -6.03
N GLN A 85 -8.56 -15.74 -5.30
CA GLN A 85 -7.61 -16.85 -5.11
C GLN A 85 -8.23 -18.02 -4.34
N LEU A 86 -9.05 -17.74 -3.34
CA LEU A 86 -9.73 -18.78 -2.59
C LEU A 86 -10.77 -19.51 -3.45
N ASP A 87 -11.54 -18.78 -4.24
CA ASP A 87 -12.54 -19.34 -5.15
C ASP A 87 -11.85 -20.20 -6.24
N GLU A 88 -10.69 -19.79 -6.72
CA GLU A 88 -9.88 -20.58 -7.65
C GLU A 88 -9.37 -21.89 -7.03
N LEU A 89 -8.93 -21.85 -5.78
CA LEU A 89 -8.49 -23.05 -5.05
C LEU A 89 -9.67 -23.98 -4.70
N ALA A 90 -10.82 -23.43 -4.34
CA ALA A 90 -11.99 -24.20 -3.94
C ALA A 90 -12.79 -24.74 -5.14
N GLY A 91 -12.76 -24.01 -6.25
CA GLY A 91 -13.59 -24.31 -7.43
C GLY A 91 -12.97 -25.24 -8.46
N GLY A 92 -11.73 -25.71 -8.29
CA GLY A 92 -11.06 -26.71 -9.15
C GLY A 92 -11.42 -26.60 -10.65
N GLY A 93 -11.31 -25.41 -11.28
CA GLY A 93 -11.40 -25.34 -12.73
C GLY A 93 -12.49 -24.50 -13.38
N ILE A 94 -12.89 -23.39 -12.80
CA ILE A 94 -13.54 -22.35 -13.61
C ILE A 94 -12.47 -21.32 -13.96
N ARG A 95 -11.98 -21.41 -15.20
CA ARG A 95 -11.20 -20.34 -15.82
C ARG A 95 -12.06 -19.08 -15.81
N SER A 96 -11.92 -18.28 -14.78
CA SER A 96 -12.28 -16.86 -14.87
C SER A 96 -11.27 -16.24 -15.83
N THR A 97 -11.67 -16.10 -17.06
CA THR A 97 -11.00 -15.23 -18.01
C THR A 97 -11.15 -13.80 -17.49
N GLY A 98 -10.26 -13.43 -16.55
CA GLY A 98 -10.09 -12.04 -16.19
C GLY A 98 -9.63 -11.24 -17.42
N PRO A 99 -9.93 -9.94 -17.50
CA PRO A 99 -9.62 -9.09 -18.66
C PRO A 99 -8.12 -8.93 -18.96
N PHE A 100 -7.25 -9.64 -18.24
CA PHE A 100 -5.79 -9.67 -18.46
C PHE A 100 -5.30 -10.92 -19.20
N SER A 101 -6.18 -11.84 -19.61
CA SER A 101 -5.82 -12.92 -20.51
C SER A 101 -5.96 -12.50 -21.97
N SER A 102 -5.44 -11.34 -22.30
CA SER A 102 -5.02 -11.03 -23.64
C SER A 102 -3.53 -11.34 -23.71
N ALA A 103 -3.19 -12.53 -24.16
CA ALA A 103 -1.88 -12.81 -24.70
C ALA A 103 -1.71 -11.95 -25.96
N SER A 104 -1.54 -10.67 -25.75
CA SER A 104 -0.89 -9.80 -26.72
C SER A 104 0.57 -10.21 -26.70
N ALA A 105 1.04 -10.75 -27.82
CA ALA A 105 2.44 -10.88 -28.11
C ALA A 105 3.19 -9.62 -27.65
N PRO A 106 4.43 -9.75 -27.13
CA PRO A 106 5.18 -8.59 -26.68
C PRO A 106 5.25 -7.61 -27.83
N ARG A 107 4.52 -6.51 -27.71
CA ARG A 107 4.72 -5.37 -28.59
C ARG A 107 6.11 -4.87 -28.30
N GLU A 108 6.98 -5.03 -29.27
CA GLU A 108 8.29 -4.43 -29.27
C GLU A 108 8.14 -2.96 -28.87
N ALA A 109 8.68 -2.61 -27.71
CA ALA A 109 8.61 -1.24 -27.21
C ALA A 109 9.47 -0.38 -28.14
N ASP A 110 8.81 0.51 -28.87
CA ASP A 110 9.50 1.47 -29.73
C ASP A 110 10.24 2.49 -28.84
N ILE A 111 11.56 2.42 -28.85
CA ILE A 111 12.39 3.31 -28.05
C ILE A 111 12.46 4.65 -28.79
N ILE A 112 11.65 5.60 -28.35
CA ILE A 112 11.66 6.97 -28.84
C ILE A 112 12.91 7.66 -28.31
N PRO A 113 13.92 8.00 -29.15
CA PRO A 113 15.11 8.71 -28.68
C PRO A 113 14.73 10.13 -28.25
N LEU A 114 15.05 10.47 -27.01
CA LEU A 114 14.94 11.82 -26.51
C LEU A 114 15.94 12.73 -27.24
N ARG A 115 15.45 13.50 -28.21
CA ARG A 115 16.27 14.54 -28.81
C ARG A 115 16.55 15.63 -27.76
N ARG A 116 17.83 15.74 -27.39
CA ARG A 116 18.30 16.88 -26.62
C ARG A 116 18.17 18.14 -27.50
N PRO A 117 17.47 19.20 -27.06
CA PRO A 117 17.44 20.45 -27.81
C PRO A 117 18.87 21.00 -27.91
N PRO A 118 19.26 21.62 -29.07
CA PRO A 118 20.53 22.23 -29.20
C PRO A 118 20.68 23.34 -28.15
N CYS A 119 21.80 23.32 -27.43
CA CYS A 119 22.23 24.44 -26.61
C CYS A 119 22.45 25.62 -27.53
N THR A 120 21.61 26.63 -27.48
CA THR A 120 21.92 27.94 -28.06
C THR A 120 22.90 28.62 -27.12
N ASP A 121 24.19 28.54 -27.44
CA ASP A 121 25.17 29.42 -26.88
C ASP A 121 24.89 30.84 -27.39
N ASN A 122 24.18 31.61 -26.60
CA ASN A 122 24.13 33.04 -26.75
C ASN A 122 25.43 33.61 -26.12
N ASN A 123 26.47 33.60 -26.92
CA ASN A 123 27.65 34.43 -26.69
C ASN A 123 27.47 35.62 -27.65
N ASP A 124 26.94 36.72 -27.16
CA ASP A 124 27.05 38.02 -27.81
C ASP A 124 27.39 39.07 -26.74
N ASP A 125 28.65 39.61 -26.91
CA ASP A 125 29.22 40.88 -26.52
C ASP A 125 28.77 41.57 -25.24
#